data_018cd766152244292b5a1b92625a7cfd
#
_entry.id   018cd766152244292b5a1b92625a7cfd
#
_cell.length_a   1.000
_cell.length_b   1.000
_cell.length_c   1.000
_cell.angle_alpha   90.00
_cell.angle_beta   90.00
_cell.angle_gamma   90.00
#
_symmetry.space_group_name_H-M   'P 1'
#
loop_
_entity.id
_entity.type
_entity.pdbx_description
1 polymer ?
#
loop_
_entity_poly.entity_id
_entity_poly.type
_entity_poly.pdbx_seq_one_letter_code
_entity_poly.pdbx_strand_id
1 'polypeptide(L)'
;MNELTRTPETVGAEIRGLTAQAKQMTLWFGIEIGRRLCEVKEMIGHGEWLPYLKAQTEFSQSTASRFMKLYREYGAQQQTLFGAESNYPTLNNLSISNALRLLALPESERESFAEEHDVEHMSARELDELIQAKKAAEDERDLYEQKLAEQMGAAERLKKDAETASAGGRGAPTGAGGDTDADPGAAGEHPHAGEPAG
;
A
#
# COMPACT_ATOMS: atom_id res chain seq x y z
N MET A 1 -58.23 10.51 -5.79
CA MET A 1 -57.09 10.54 -4.86
C MET A 1 -56.43 9.17 -4.98
N ASN A 2 -55.22 9.16 -5.61
CA ASN A 2 -54.47 7.91 -5.79
C ASN A 2 -53.82 7.58 -4.44
N GLU A 3 -54.41 6.67 -3.68
CA GLU A 3 -53.70 6.05 -2.55
C GLU A 3 -52.54 5.28 -3.14
N LEU A 4 -51.34 5.86 -3.03
CA LEU A 4 -50.10 5.13 -3.27
C LEU A 4 -50.10 3.93 -2.35
N THR A 5 -50.43 2.78 -2.92
CA THR A 5 -50.50 1.50 -2.19
C THR A 5 -49.09 1.24 -1.61
N ARG A 6 -48.92 1.44 -0.30
CA ARG A 6 -47.68 1.14 0.40
C ARG A 6 -47.40 -0.34 0.31
N THR A 7 -46.41 -0.74 -0.48
CA THR A 7 -45.95 -2.12 -0.58
C THR A 7 -44.73 -2.34 0.30
N PRO A 8 -44.43 -3.58 0.72
CA PRO A 8 -43.20 -3.90 1.46
C PRO A 8 -41.95 -3.42 0.73
N GLU A 9 -41.95 -3.42 -0.59
CA GLU A 9 -40.84 -2.98 -1.45
C GLU A 9 -40.64 -1.47 -1.35
N THR A 10 -41.74 -0.68 -1.39
CA THR A 10 -41.68 0.79 -1.24
C THR A 10 -41.21 1.17 0.16
N VAL A 11 -41.73 0.50 1.20
CA VAL A 11 -41.25 0.73 2.57
C VAL A 11 -39.79 0.33 2.73
N GLY A 12 -39.38 -0.79 2.13
CA GLY A 12 -37.98 -1.20 2.10
C GLY A 12 -37.05 -0.17 1.45
N ALA A 13 -37.48 0.47 0.36
CA ALA A 13 -36.73 1.55 -0.30
C ALA A 13 -36.64 2.81 0.60
N GLU A 14 -37.74 3.19 1.27
CA GLU A 14 -37.74 4.27 2.25
C GLU A 14 -36.77 4.01 3.41
N ILE A 15 -36.77 2.79 3.96
CA ILE A 15 -35.85 2.40 5.04
C ILE A 15 -34.39 2.49 4.57
N ARG A 16 -34.07 2.00 3.38
CA ARG A 16 -32.70 2.12 2.82
C ARG A 16 -32.29 3.57 2.67
N GLY A 17 -33.16 4.44 2.12
CA GLY A 17 -32.91 5.87 2.00
C GLY A 17 -32.64 6.55 3.34
N LEU A 18 -33.47 6.27 4.35
CA LEU A 18 -33.29 6.81 5.70
C LEU A 18 -31.98 6.29 6.34
N THR A 19 -31.63 5.04 6.10
CA THR A 19 -30.39 4.46 6.62
C THR A 19 -29.15 5.12 5.98
N ALA A 20 -29.18 5.35 4.66
CA ALA A 20 -28.10 6.04 3.97
C ALA A 20 -27.91 7.48 4.48
N GLN A 21 -29.03 8.23 4.65
CA GLN A 21 -28.98 9.56 5.23
C GLN A 21 -28.42 9.57 6.66
N ALA A 22 -28.81 8.61 7.49
CA ALA A 22 -28.29 8.49 8.85
C ALA A 22 -26.79 8.22 8.86
N LYS A 23 -26.28 7.34 7.99
CA LYS A 23 -24.83 7.08 7.84
C LYS A 23 -24.09 8.36 7.45
N GLN A 24 -24.57 9.07 6.43
CA GLN A 24 -23.98 10.34 5.95
C GLN A 24 -23.90 11.38 7.07
N MET A 25 -25.01 11.59 7.79
CA MET A 25 -25.03 12.51 8.93
C MET A 25 -24.07 12.08 10.03
N THR A 26 -23.97 10.79 10.31
CA THR A 26 -23.08 10.26 11.35
C THR A 26 -21.62 10.50 11.01
N LEU A 27 -21.21 10.25 9.77
CA LEU A 27 -19.85 10.54 9.30
C LEU A 27 -19.55 12.04 9.37
N TRP A 28 -20.49 12.88 8.90
CA TRP A 28 -20.35 14.33 8.99
C TRP A 28 -20.15 14.81 10.42
N PHE A 29 -20.99 14.37 11.36
CA PHE A 29 -20.81 14.72 12.76
C PHE A 29 -19.46 14.26 13.31
N GLY A 30 -18.99 13.07 12.92
CA GLY A 30 -17.68 12.58 13.31
C GLY A 30 -16.55 13.51 12.86
N ILE A 31 -16.60 14.01 11.63
CA ILE A 31 -15.62 14.95 11.09
C ILE A 31 -15.71 16.31 11.78
N GLU A 32 -16.92 16.81 12.02
CA GLU A 32 -17.14 18.09 12.67
C GLU A 32 -16.72 18.08 14.16
N ILE A 33 -16.93 16.98 14.86
CA ILE A 33 -16.37 16.75 16.19
C ILE A 33 -14.83 16.75 16.12
N GLY A 34 -14.27 16.06 15.13
CA GLY A 34 -12.82 16.02 14.91
C GLY A 34 -12.22 17.40 14.68
N ARG A 35 -12.89 18.26 13.93
CA ARG A 35 -12.50 19.66 13.70
C ARG A 35 -12.38 20.41 15.01
N ARG A 36 -13.43 20.38 15.84
CA ARG A 36 -13.43 21.04 17.14
C ARG A 36 -12.40 20.48 18.12
N LEU A 37 -12.16 19.19 18.08
CA LEU A 37 -11.12 18.57 18.90
C LEU A 37 -9.70 19.00 18.46
N CYS A 38 -9.47 19.19 17.16
CA CYS A 38 -8.21 19.76 16.66
C CYS A 38 -8.05 21.21 17.15
N GLU A 39 -9.09 22.03 17.01
CA GLU A 39 -9.11 23.43 17.44
C GLU A 39 -8.78 23.56 18.93
N VAL A 40 -9.47 22.82 19.78
CA VAL A 40 -9.21 22.84 21.22
C VAL A 40 -7.79 22.39 21.56
N LYS A 41 -7.29 21.37 20.85
CA LYS A 41 -5.93 20.85 21.09
C LYS A 41 -4.85 21.88 20.80
N GLU A 42 -5.10 22.85 19.92
CA GLU A 42 -4.23 23.98 19.64
C GLU A 42 -4.32 25.10 20.70
N MET A 43 -5.47 25.20 21.39
CA MET A 43 -5.73 26.24 22.40
C MET A 43 -5.19 25.88 23.79
N ILE A 44 -5.13 24.57 24.12
CA ILE A 44 -4.76 24.11 25.47
C ILE A 44 -3.28 23.73 25.58
N GLY A 45 -2.72 23.86 26.78
CA GLY A 45 -1.32 23.57 27.10
C GLY A 45 -0.98 22.07 27.04
N HIS A 46 0.32 21.82 26.98
CA HIS A 46 0.84 20.46 27.02
C HIS A 46 0.47 19.80 28.37
N GLY A 47 -0.17 18.63 28.29
CA GLY A 47 -0.64 17.88 29.48
C GLY A 47 -2.09 18.12 29.87
N GLU A 48 -2.75 19.17 29.37
CA GLU A 48 -4.15 19.49 29.70
C GLU A 48 -5.17 18.69 28.85
N TRP A 49 -4.70 18.02 27.80
CA TRP A 49 -5.55 17.31 26.86
C TRP A 49 -6.41 16.20 27.49
N LEU A 50 -5.80 15.33 28.29
CA LEU A 50 -6.54 14.23 28.91
C LEU A 50 -7.54 14.70 29.97
N PRO A 51 -7.17 15.65 30.88
CA PRO A 51 -8.13 16.28 31.78
C PRO A 51 -9.29 16.94 31.04
N TYR A 52 -9.03 17.65 29.95
CA TYR A 52 -10.06 18.28 29.12
C TYR A 52 -11.04 17.24 28.54
N LEU A 53 -10.53 16.19 27.90
CA LEU A 53 -11.38 15.14 27.32
C LEU A 53 -12.31 14.53 28.39
N LYS A 54 -11.77 14.23 29.55
CA LYS A 54 -12.53 13.63 30.66
C LYS A 54 -13.59 14.58 31.21
N ALA A 55 -13.30 15.87 31.26
CA ALA A 55 -14.18 16.86 31.89
C ALA A 55 -15.29 17.35 30.91
N GLN A 56 -14.99 17.43 29.62
CA GLN A 56 -15.84 18.14 28.66
C GLN A 56 -16.50 17.27 27.60
N THR A 57 -15.96 16.08 27.31
CA THR A 57 -16.41 15.32 26.13
C THR A 57 -16.80 13.88 26.41
N GLU A 58 -16.46 13.32 27.53
CA GLU A 58 -16.58 11.89 27.88
C GLU A 58 -15.87 10.93 26.88
N PHE A 59 -15.08 11.49 25.95
CA PHE A 59 -14.34 10.68 24.97
C PHE A 59 -13.05 10.12 25.56
N SER A 60 -12.76 8.87 25.22
CA SER A 60 -11.41 8.33 25.42
C SER A 60 -10.42 9.04 24.48
N GLN A 61 -9.14 9.04 24.83
CA GLN A 61 -8.08 9.56 23.95
C GLN A 61 -8.09 8.88 22.57
N SER A 62 -8.34 7.58 22.53
CA SER A 62 -8.44 6.81 21.30
C SER A 62 -9.61 7.28 20.43
N THR A 63 -10.78 7.52 21.02
CA THR A 63 -11.96 8.02 20.31
C THR A 63 -11.71 9.43 19.76
N ALA A 64 -11.17 10.33 20.57
CA ALA A 64 -10.81 11.68 20.15
C ALA A 64 -9.80 11.66 18.98
N SER A 65 -8.78 10.81 19.07
CA SER A 65 -7.78 10.66 17.99
C SER A 65 -8.39 10.16 16.67
N ARG A 66 -9.37 9.27 16.72
CA ARG A 66 -10.10 8.80 15.53
C ARG A 66 -10.90 9.92 14.87
N PHE A 67 -11.63 10.72 15.64
CA PHE A 67 -12.37 11.88 15.11
C PHE A 67 -11.43 12.94 14.53
N MET A 68 -10.33 13.27 15.20
CA MET A 68 -9.33 14.18 14.66
C MET A 68 -8.70 13.67 13.36
N LYS A 69 -8.49 12.34 13.25
CA LYS A 69 -7.99 11.72 12.02
C LYS A 69 -9.01 11.84 10.90
N LEU A 70 -10.31 11.58 11.15
CA LEU A 70 -11.36 11.79 10.16
C LEU A 70 -11.37 13.24 9.64
N TYR A 71 -11.29 14.21 10.53
CA TYR A 71 -11.25 15.62 10.12
C TYR A 71 -10.03 15.95 9.25
N ARG A 72 -8.84 15.48 9.60
CA ARG A 72 -7.62 15.76 8.84
C ARG A 72 -7.64 15.17 7.44
N GLU A 73 -8.23 14.00 7.31
CA GLU A 73 -8.22 13.24 6.06
C GLU A 73 -9.42 13.56 5.14
N TYR A 74 -10.57 13.85 5.74
CA TYR A 74 -11.80 14.09 4.98
C TYR A 74 -12.37 15.50 5.15
N GLY A 75 -11.88 16.28 6.11
CA GLY A 75 -12.48 17.58 6.46
C GLY A 75 -12.33 18.67 5.40
N ALA A 76 -11.23 18.67 4.64
CA ALA A 76 -11.00 19.64 3.58
C ALA A 76 -12.02 19.49 2.43
N GLN A 77 -12.62 18.31 2.30
CA GLN A 77 -13.58 17.98 1.25
C GLN A 77 -15.02 18.26 1.65
N GLN A 78 -15.27 18.52 2.93
CA GLN A 78 -16.60 18.71 3.50
C GLN A 78 -17.06 20.18 3.62
N GLN A 79 -16.33 21.15 3.11
CA GLN A 79 -16.75 22.55 3.17
C GLN A 79 -18.12 22.85 2.53
N THR A 80 -18.79 21.82 2.02
CA THR A 80 -19.97 21.96 1.18
C THR A 80 -21.13 21.04 1.52
N LEU A 81 -21.44 20.87 2.81
CA LEU A 81 -22.65 20.10 3.19
C LEU A 81 -23.95 20.71 2.63
N PHE A 82 -23.93 21.99 2.24
CA PHE A 82 -25.10 22.73 1.75
C PHE A 82 -24.95 23.36 0.36
N GLY A 83 -23.95 23.00 -0.44
CA GLY A 83 -23.84 23.70 -1.72
C GLY A 83 -22.79 23.34 -2.73
N ALA A 84 -21.98 22.32 -2.55
CA ALA A 84 -21.13 21.82 -3.62
C ALA A 84 -21.01 20.30 -3.57
N GLU A 85 -20.91 19.72 -4.74
CA GLU A 85 -20.75 18.29 -4.92
C GLU A 85 -19.52 17.80 -4.14
N SER A 86 -19.71 16.81 -3.28
CA SER A 86 -18.60 16.13 -2.62
C SER A 86 -17.69 15.53 -3.69
N ASN A 87 -16.39 15.73 -3.59
CA ASN A 87 -15.44 15.12 -4.52
C ASN A 87 -15.38 13.59 -4.37
N TYR A 88 -16.07 13.04 -3.37
CA TYR A 88 -16.12 11.60 -3.07
C TYR A 88 -17.54 11.17 -2.70
N PRO A 89 -18.46 11.08 -3.69
CA PRO A 89 -19.85 10.72 -3.43
C PRO A 89 -19.99 9.34 -2.76
N THR A 90 -19.12 8.39 -3.11
CA THR A 90 -19.14 7.03 -2.57
C THR A 90 -18.73 6.99 -1.09
N LEU A 91 -17.84 7.89 -0.65
CA LEU A 91 -17.40 7.95 0.75
C LEU A 91 -18.45 8.56 1.68
N ASN A 92 -19.41 9.32 1.17
CA ASN A 92 -20.43 9.98 2.00
C ASN A 92 -21.36 8.98 2.72
N ASN A 93 -21.58 7.82 2.15
CA ASN A 93 -22.49 6.80 2.71
C ASN A 93 -21.78 5.81 3.65
N LEU A 94 -20.50 6.00 3.91
CA LEU A 94 -19.74 5.08 4.76
C LEU A 94 -20.06 5.26 6.24
N SER A 95 -19.98 4.16 6.97
CA SER A 95 -19.88 4.22 8.43
C SER A 95 -18.54 4.88 8.84
N ILE A 96 -18.51 5.54 10.02
CA ILE A 96 -17.25 6.05 10.60
C ILE A 96 -16.18 4.95 10.64
N SER A 97 -16.59 3.72 10.95
CA SER A 97 -15.70 2.56 11.04
C SER A 97 -15.04 2.23 9.70
N ASN A 98 -15.81 2.20 8.62
CA ASN A 98 -15.30 1.91 7.29
C ASN A 98 -14.48 3.09 6.73
N ALA A 99 -14.92 4.33 6.95
CA ALA A 99 -14.15 5.51 6.60
C ALA A 99 -12.75 5.51 7.25
N LEU A 100 -12.67 5.16 8.55
CA LEU A 100 -11.37 5.04 9.25
C LEU A 100 -10.49 3.91 8.71
N ARG A 101 -11.07 2.80 8.24
CA ARG A 101 -10.32 1.69 7.65
C ARG A 101 -9.74 2.03 6.28
N LEU A 102 -10.51 2.74 5.46
CA LEU A 102 -10.02 3.23 4.17
C LEU A 102 -8.81 4.15 4.29
N LEU A 103 -8.56 4.77 5.46
CA LEU A 103 -7.33 5.52 5.71
C LEU A 103 -6.05 4.67 5.71
N ALA A 104 -6.17 3.35 5.64
CA ALA A 104 -5.04 2.47 5.40
C ALA A 104 -4.58 2.44 3.93
N LEU A 105 -5.41 2.97 3.02
CA LEU A 105 -5.10 3.14 1.60
C LEU A 105 -4.63 4.58 1.31
N PRO A 106 -3.81 4.78 0.27
CA PRO A 106 -3.50 6.10 -0.26
C PRO A 106 -4.76 6.88 -0.60
N GLU A 107 -4.74 8.20 -0.43
CA GLU A 107 -5.90 9.07 -0.69
C GLU A 107 -6.44 8.90 -2.11
N SER A 108 -5.53 8.81 -3.10
CA SER A 108 -5.87 8.66 -4.52
C SER A 108 -6.59 7.36 -4.88
N GLU A 109 -6.53 6.34 -4.01
CA GLU A 109 -7.11 5.02 -4.27
C GLU A 109 -8.42 4.77 -3.51
N ARG A 110 -8.73 5.59 -2.50
CA ARG A 110 -9.86 5.34 -1.59
C ARG A 110 -11.20 5.34 -2.31
N GLU A 111 -11.42 6.29 -3.22
CA GLU A 111 -12.69 6.43 -3.95
C GLU A 111 -12.90 5.27 -4.91
N SER A 112 -11.93 5.02 -5.80
CA SER A 112 -12.00 3.92 -6.76
C SER A 112 -12.13 2.56 -6.07
N PHE A 113 -11.41 2.35 -4.98
CA PHE A 113 -11.51 1.14 -4.17
C PHE A 113 -12.91 0.99 -3.56
N ALA A 114 -13.49 2.08 -3.04
CA ALA A 114 -14.81 2.05 -2.43
C ALA A 114 -15.92 1.78 -3.45
N GLU A 115 -15.77 2.29 -4.67
CA GLU A 115 -16.70 2.02 -5.79
C GLU A 115 -16.60 0.58 -6.29
N GLU A 116 -15.37 0.09 -6.48
CA GLU A 116 -15.13 -1.25 -7.02
C GLU A 116 -15.65 -2.36 -6.11
N HIS A 117 -15.57 -2.15 -4.80
CA HIS A 117 -15.83 -3.20 -3.81
C HIS A 117 -17.11 -3.03 -2.98
N ASP A 118 -17.98 -2.06 -3.33
CA ASP A 118 -19.23 -1.80 -2.60
C ASP A 118 -19.05 -1.68 -1.07
N VAL A 119 -18.07 -0.90 -0.66
CA VAL A 119 -17.65 -0.75 0.75
C VAL A 119 -18.78 -0.24 1.65
N GLU A 120 -19.79 0.42 1.07
CA GLU A 120 -20.98 0.91 1.79
C GLU A 120 -21.72 -0.23 2.52
N HIS A 121 -21.78 -1.40 1.90
CA HIS A 121 -22.51 -2.56 2.40
C HIS A 121 -21.64 -3.57 3.15
N MET A 122 -20.33 -3.38 3.15
CA MET A 122 -19.39 -4.27 3.84
C MET A 122 -19.40 -4.08 5.35
N SER A 123 -19.22 -5.17 6.07
CA SER A 123 -18.85 -5.13 7.48
C SER A 123 -17.41 -4.64 7.63
N ALA A 124 -17.11 -4.12 8.81
CA ALA A 124 -15.77 -3.65 9.13
C ALA A 124 -14.68 -4.73 8.99
N ARG A 125 -15.03 -5.98 9.25
CA ARG A 125 -14.11 -7.12 9.15
C ARG A 125 -13.83 -7.49 7.69
N GLU A 126 -14.87 -7.57 6.87
CA GLU A 126 -14.72 -7.84 5.43
C GLU A 126 -13.84 -6.79 4.76
N LEU A 127 -14.04 -5.52 5.11
CA LEU A 127 -13.21 -4.43 4.61
C LEU A 127 -11.74 -4.55 5.06
N ASP A 128 -11.49 -4.91 6.33
CA ASP A 128 -10.13 -5.12 6.81
C ASP A 128 -9.45 -6.28 6.06
N GLU A 129 -10.13 -7.40 5.86
CA GLU A 129 -9.63 -8.57 5.12
C GLU A 129 -9.31 -8.19 3.66
N LEU A 130 -10.17 -7.42 3.01
CA LEU A 130 -9.97 -6.97 1.63
C LEU A 130 -8.77 -6.02 1.49
N ILE A 131 -8.63 -5.05 2.39
CA ILE A 131 -7.48 -4.12 2.41
C ILE A 131 -6.18 -4.88 2.64
N GLN A 132 -6.18 -5.88 3.54
CA GLN A 132 -4.99 -6.71 3.78
C GLN A 132 -4.63 -7.55 2.55
N ALA A 133 -5.63 -8.14 1.87
CA ALA A 133 -5.41 -8.90 0.65
C ALA A 133 -4.81 -8.01 -0.48
N LYS A 134 -5.32 -6.79 -0.66
CA LYS A 134 -4.77 -5.82 -1.61
C LYS A 134 -3.30 -5.52 -1.30
N LYS A 135 -2.97 -5.19 -0.05
CA LYS A 135 -1.60 -4.89 0.36
C LYS A 135 -0.65 -6.07 0.14
N ALA A 136 -1.09 -7.29 0.50
CA ALA A 136 -0.28 -8.48 0.29
C ALA A 136 0.01 -8.72 -1.20
N ALA A 137 -0.97 -8.48 -2.08
CA ALA A 137 -0.78 -8.59 -3.53
C ALA A 137 0.17 -7.51 -4.08
N GLU A 138 0.12 -6.30 -3.55
CA GLU A 138 1.04 -5.21 -3.89
C GLU A 138 2.47 -5.53 -3.45
N ASP A 139 2.66 -5.98 -2.22
CA ASP A 139 3.97 -6.38 -1.68
C ASP A 139 4.58 -7.54 -2.51
N GLU A 140 3.75 -8.52 -2.91
CA GLU A 140 4.18 -9.62 -3.75
C GLU A 140 4.61 -9.13 -5.14
N ARG A 141 3.82 -8.27 -5.77
CA ARG A 141 4.17 -7.66 -7.07
C ARG A 141 5.49 -6.90 -6.99
N ASP A 142 5.66 -6.06 -5.97
CA ASP A 142 6.87 -5.25 -5.80
C ASP A 142 8.11 -6.15 -5.59
N LEU A 143 7.97 -7.26 -4.87
CA LEU A 143 9.02 -8.26 -4.71
C LEU A 143 9.38 -8.94 -6.04
N TYR A 144 8.38 -9.26 -6.88
CA TYR A 144 8.63 -9.82 -8.22
C TYR A 144 9.33 -8.81 -9.13
N GLU A 145 8.93 -7.55 -9.11
CA GLU A 145 9.57 -6.49 -9.87
C GLU A 145 11.04 -6.29 -9.48
N GLN A 146 11.34 -6.30 -8.17
CA GLN A 146 12.71 -6.25 -7.67
C GLN A 146 13.56 -7.43 -8.17
N LYS A 147 13.05 -8.66 -8.05
CA LYS A 147 13.76 -9.85 -8.52
C LYS A 147 14.00 -9.81 -10.04
N LEU A 148 13.03 -9.34 -10.80
CA LEU A 148 13.16 -9.18 -12.25
C LEU A 148 14.25 -8.15 -12.59
N ALA A 149 14.26 -7.00 -11.91
CA ALA A 149 15.27 -5.97 -12.10
C ALA A 149 16.69 -6.47 -11.75
N GLU A 150 16.83 -7.24 -10.67
CA GLU A 150 18.10 -7.87 -10.29
C GLU A 150 18.59 -8.85 -11.36
N GLN A 151 17.69 -9.71 -11.88
CA GLN A 151 18.04 -10.67 -12.93
C GLN A 151 18.43 -9.98 -14.23
N MET A 152 17.72 -8.93 -14.62
CA MET A 152 18.05 -8.13 -15.80
C MET A 152 19.42 -7.44 -15.65
N GLY A 153 19.68 -6.87 -14.47
CA GLY A 153 20.97 -6.24 -14.17
C GLY A 153 22.13 -7.25 -14.16
N ALA A 154 21.91 -8.46 -13.65
CA ALA A 154 22.91 -9.53 -13.68
C ALA A 154 23.18 -10.01 -15.13
N ALA A 155 22.14 -10.19 -15.94
CA ALA A 155 22.27 -10.58 -17.34
C ALA A 155 23.01 -9.53 -18.17
N GLU A 156 22.76 -8.26 -17.93
CA GLU A 156 23.45 -7.15 -18.61
C GLU A 156 24.94 -7.09 -18.24
N ARG A 157 25.29 -7.30 -16.95
CA ARG A 157 26.69 -7.42 -16.50
C ARG A 157 27.41 -8.57 -17.20
N LEU A 158 26.81 -9.76 -17.21
CA LEU A 158 27.37 -10.94 -17.91
C LEU A 158 27.56 -10.70 -19.39
N LYS A 159 26.63 -10.03 -20.06
CA LYS A 159 26.75 -9.66 -21.46
C LYS A 159 27.92 -8.69 -21.69
N LYS A 160 28.05 -7.69 -20.86
CA LYS A 160 29.17 -6.71 -20.92
C LYS A 160 30.53 -7.39 -20.68
N ASP A 161 30.58 -8.29 -19.71
CA ASP A 161 31.80 -9.05 -19.41
C ASP A 161 32.20 -9.98 -20.57
N ALA A 162 31.22 -10.63 -21.20
CA ALA A 162 31.45 -11.44 -22.40
C ALA A 162 31.93 -10.62 -23.60
N GLU A 163 31.37 -9.42 -23.79
CA GLU A 163 31.80 -8.48 -24.85
C GLU A 163 33.23 -7.99 -24.61
N THR A 164 33.56 -7.65 -23.37
CA THR A 164 34.92 -7.22 -23.02
C THR A 164 35.95 -8.35 -23.16
N ALA A 165 35.62 -9.57 -22.77
CA ALA A 165 36.45 -10.77 -22.94
C ALA A 165 36.71 -11.05 -24.44
N SER A 166 35.69 -10.92 -25.28
CA SER A 166 35.81 -11.13 -26.72
C SER A 166 36.62 -10.05 -27.44
N ALA A 167 36.60 -8.83 -26.91
CA ALA A 167 37.41 -7.71 -27.45
C ALA A 167 38.87 -7.82 -27.04
N GLY A 168 39.19 -8.37 -25.86
CA GLY A 168 40.58 -8.58 -25.36
C GLY A 168 41.32 -9.74 -26.04
N GLY A 169 40.62 -10.64 -26.71
CA GLY A 169 41.21 -11.82 -27.36
C GLY A 169 41.82 -11.61 -28.75
N ARG A 170 41.82 -10.39 -29.30
CA ARG A 170 42.33 -10.09 -30.64
C ARG A 170 43.74 -9.44 -30.66
N GLY A 171 44.56 -9.69 -29.64
CA GLY A 171 45.93 -9.20 -29.59
C GLY A 171 46.93 -10.29 -29.28
N ALA A 172 47.07 -11.33 -30.15
CA ALA A 172 48.26 -12.15 -30.13
C ALA A 172 49.28 -11.54 -31.09
N PRO A 173 50.51 -11.22 -30.65
CA PRO A 173 51.54 -10.81 -31.54
C PRO A 173 52.14 -12.03 -32.22
N THR A 174 51.96 -12.12 -33.57
CA THR A 174 52.84 -12.87 -34.42
C THR A 174 54.17 -12.15 -34.47
N GLY A 175 55.21 -12.76 -33.93
CA GLY A 175 56.58 -12.26 -33.97
C GLY A 175 57.57 -13.41 -33.88
N ALA A 176 57.91 -13.91 -35.05
CA ALA A 176 59.28 -14.16 -35.58
C ALA A 176 60.26 -15.02 -34.78
N GLY A 177 60.61 -16.17 -35.30
CA GLY A 177 61.89 -16.59 -35.84
C GLY A 177 63.11 -16.64 -34.90
N GLY A 178 63.71 -17.82 -34.82
CA GLY A 178 65.03 -18.01 -34.26
C GLY A 178 65.35 -19.48 -34.09
N ASP A 179 65.92 -20.03 -35.16
CA ASP A 179 66.62 -21.34 -35.13
C ASP A 179 67.67 -21.39 -34.03
N THR A 180 67.83 -22.52 -33.39
CA THR A 180 69.13 -23.17 -33.12
C THR A 180 68.94 -24.58 -32.64
N ASP A 181 69.78 -25.41 -33.28
CA ASP A 181 70.05 -26.83 -33.13
C ASP A 181 70.41 -27.35 -31.76
N ALA A 182 70.38 -28.70 -31.70
CA ALA A 182 71.17 -29.65 -30.91
C ALA A 182 70.47 -30.32 -29.73
N ASP A 183 70.22 -31.51 -29.88
CA ASP A 183 70.79 -32.84 -29.71
C ASP A 183 70.24 -33.59 -28.43
N PRO A 184 70.05 -34.93 -28.54
CA PRO A 184 69.24 -35.65 -27.57
C PRO A 184 70.10 -36.42 -26.56
N GLY A 185 69.51 -36.67 -25.38
CA GLY A 185 70.23 -37.57 -24.46
C GLY A 185 69.47 -37.91 -23.17
N ALA A 186 69.10 -39.17 -23.14
CA ALA A 186 69.08 -40.08 -22.00
C ALA A 186 68.02 -39.92 -20.87
N ALA A 187 67.12 -40.84 -20.89
CA ALA A 187 66.99 -41.96 -19.96
C ALA A 187 66.64 -41.64 -18.49
N GLY A 188 65.63 -42.37 -18.03
CA GLY A 188 65.55 -42.88 -16.64
C GLY A 188 64.32 -42.55 -15.87
N GLU A 189 63.49 -43.46 -15.86
CA GLU A 189 62.94 -44.31 -14.76
C GLU A 189 61.69 -43.83 -14.07
N HIS A 190 60.64 -44.62 -14.26
CA HIS A 190 59.55 -44.93 -13.37
C HIS A 190 60.03 -45.76 -12.15
N PRO A 191 59.25 -46.15 -11.14
CA PRO A 191 57.85 -45.82 -10.77
C PRO A 191 57.69 -45.62 -9.24
N HIS A 192 56.54 -45.29 -8.76
CA HIS A 192 55.81 -46.14 -7.81
C HIS A 192 54.47 -45.55 -7.34
N ALA A 193 53.55 -46.44 -7.36
CA ALA A 193 52.19 -46.36 -6.91
C ALA A 193 52.04 -46.15 -5.38
N GLY A 194 50.87 -45.72 -4.98
CA GLY A 194 50.42 -45.74 -3.58
C GLY A 194 49.07 -45.07 -3.38
N GLU A 195 48.00 -45.80 -3.67
CA GLU A 195 46.68 -45.69 -3.04
C GLU A 195 46.67 -46.52 -1.74
N PRO A 196 45.56 -46.56 -0.96
CA PRO A 196 44.58 -45.56 -0.53
C PRO A 196 44.32 -45.60 0.98
N ALA A 197 43.21 -45.02 1.37
CA ALA A 197 42.40 -45.31 2.56
C ALA A 197 42.50 -44.39 3.81
N GLY A 198 41.29 -43.92 4.16
CA GLY A 198 40.95 -43.38 5.47
C GLY A 198 39.81 -42.38 5.37
#